data_6a7e824dbac9ddc78e95eb0f90d798a3
#
_entry.id   6a7e824dbac9ddc78e95eb0f90d798a3
#
_cell.length_a   1.000
_cell.length_b   1.000
_cell.length_c   1.000
_cell.angle_alpha   90.00
_cell.angle_beta   90.00
_cell.angle_gamma   90.00
#
_symmetry.space_group_name_H-M   'P 1'
#
loop_
_entity.id
_entity.type
_entity.pdbx_description
1 polymer ?
#
loop_
_entity_poly.entity_id
_entity_poly.type
_entity_poly.pdbx_seq_one_letter_code
_entity_poly.pdbx_strand_id
1 'polypeptide(L)'
;MATVAARHGIPHICVPAGTRNHFALDLGLDREDVVGALDAFSEGVEHRIDLASVNGRTFVNNASLGVYAKVVQSPEYRDAKLKTAMDMLPSLLDPAGTPMDLRFTGPGEVAYPTAQMILVSNNPYQLMQPGGRGTRERMDTGKLGIAVARIGDAEGARRFVALELAGQARRFPGWLEWAADRFVVSSSGPVEAGVDGEALVMDPPLVFQAHPGALLVRLPRHAVQLSPAARAVRLASRSTVTDLGRVARGLPAAQA
;
A
#
# COMPACT_ATOMS: atom_id res chain seq x y z
N MET A 1 11.44 6.90 13.12
CA MET A 1 12.82 7.17 12.64
C MET A 1 12.80 7.92 11.32
N ALA A 2 12.10 7.48 10.27
CA ALA A 2 12.04 8.18 8.97
C ALA A 2 11.64 9.66 9.07
N THR A 3 10.65 10.00 9.92
CA THR A 3 10.24 11.40 10.19
C THR A 3 11.39 12.27 10.70
N VAL A 4 12.22 11.73 11.59
CA VAL A 4 13.38 12.45 12.15
C VAL A 4 14.44 12.64 11.07
N ALA A 5 14.74 11.57 10.31
CA ALA A 5 15.71 11.63 9.22
C ALA A 5 15.31 12.67 8.17
N ALA A 6 14.03 12.66 7.74
CA ALA A 6 13.52 13.63 6.78
C ALA A 6 13.60 15.07 7.30
N ARG A 7 13.21 15.31 8.56
CA ARG A 7 13.25 16.65 9.19
C ARG A 7 14.66 17.24 9.25
N HIS A 8 15.66 16.40 9.47
CA HIS A 8 17.06 16.82 9.61
C HIS A 8 17.88 16.63 8.34
N GLY A 9 17.30 16.13 7.25
CA GLY A 9 17.99 15.89 5.98
C GLY A 9 19.11 14.86 6.08
N ILE A 10 19.05 13.95 7.06
CA ILE A 10 20.04 12.89 7.26
C ILE A 10 19.62 11.60 6.55
N PRO A 11 20.56 10.84 5.97
CA PRO A 11 20.23 9.57 5.32
C PRO A 11 19.61 8.56 6.28
N HIS A 12 18.51 7.95 5.87
CA HIS A 12 17.84 6.87 6.57
C HIS A 12 18.31 5.52 6.02
N ILE A 13 18.84 4.66 6.87
CA ILE A 13 19.21 3.28 6.53
C ILE A 13 18.09 2.37 7.01
N CYS A 14 17.53 1.58 6.09
CA CYS A 14 16.49 0.59 6.40
C CYS A 14 17.14 -0.77 6.68
N VAL A 15 17.02 -1.24 7.92
CA VAL A 15 17.45 -2.59 8.33
C VAL A 15 16.21 -3.46 8.49
N PRO A 16 16.10 -4.62 7.78
CA PRO A 16 14.91 -5.45 7.76
C PRO A 16 14.80 -6.34 9.02
N ALA A 17 14.72 -5.71 10.20
CA ALA A 17 14.61 -6.38 11.50
C ALA A 17 13.17 -6.49 12.03
N GLY A 18 12.16 -6.10 11.25
CA GLY A 18 10.74 -6.17 11.61
C GLY A 18 10.09 -7.48 11.18
N THR A 19 8.80 -7.66 11.53
CA THR A 19 8.04 -8.88 11.22
C THR A 19 7.63 -9.01 9.74
N ARG A 20 7.43 -7.90 9.04
CA ARG A 20 6.92 -7.89 7.65
C ARG A 20 7.89 -7.28 6.64
N ASN A 21 8.71 -6.35 7.05
CA ASN A 21 9.77 -5.70 6.27
C ASN A 21 9.32 -5.21 4.87
N HIS A 22 8.05 -4.77 4.73
CA HIS A 22 7.51 -4.31 3.45
C HIS A 22 8.29 -3.12 2.88
N PHE A 23 8.66 -2.17 3.74
CA PHE A 23 9.45 -1.01 3.32
C PHE A 23 10.83 -1.42 2.77
N ALA A 24 11.49 -2.40 3.40
CA ALA A 24 12.75 -2.94 2.89
C ALA A 24 12.58 -3.58 1.50
N LEU A 25 11.50 -4.36 1.30
CA LEU A 25 11.17 -4.94 -0.01
C LEU A 25 10.96 -3.88 -1.09
N ASP A 26 10.25 -2.80 -0.76
CA ASP A 26 10.00 -1.70 -1.70
C ASP A 26 11.30 -0.97 -2.08
N LEU A 27 12.25 -0.91 -1.16
CA LEU A 27 13.60 -0.40 -1.44
C LEU A 27 14.49 -1.40 -2.19
N GLY A 28 14.00 -2.61 -2.49
CA GLY A 28 14.74 -3.64 -3.18
C GLY A 28 15.78 -4.36 -2.33
N LEU A 29 15.68 -4.27 -1.00
CA LEU A 29 16.50 -5.01 -0.06
C LEU A 29 15.97 -6.45 0.08
N ASP A 30 16.85 -7.38 0.39
CA ASP A 30 16.46 -8.69 0.88
C ASP A 30 15.95 -8.54 2.32
N ARG A 31 14.69 -8.89 2.55
CA ARG A 31 14.06 -8.76 3.86
C ARG A 31 14.59 -9.74 4.92
N GLU A 32 15.35 -10.74 4.51
CA GLU A 32 15.95 -11.76 5.38
C GLU A 32 17.43 -11.50 5.63
N ASP A 33 18.06 -10.60 4.86
CA ASP A 33 19.47 -10.22 4.99
C ASP A 33 19.63 -8.94 5.83
N VAL A 34 19.59 -9.12 7.15
CA VAL A 34 19.80 -8.02 8.11
C VAL A 34 21.24 -7.51 8.05
N VAL A 35 22.21 -8.42 7.89
CA VAL A 35 23.64 -8.10 7.91
C VAL A 35 24.04 -7.33 6.65
N GLY A 36 23.64 -7.81 5.48
CA GLY A 36 23.92 -7.12 4.22
C GLY A 36 23.31 -5.72 4.13
N ALA A 37 22.18 -5.47 4.82
CA ALA A 37 21.62 -4.13 4.89
C ALA A 37 22.56 -3.13 5.62
N LEU A 38 23.41 -3.59 6.53
CA LEU A 38 24.37 -2.74 7.26
C LEU A 38 25.54 -2.25 6.38
N ASP A 39 25.79 -2.86 5.23
CA ASP A 39 26.79 -2.37 4.28
C ASP A 39 26.48 -0.97 3.76
N ALA A 40 25.21 -0.54 3.91
CA ALA A 40 24.84 0.84 3.64
C ALA A 40 25.60 1.87 4.50
N PHE A 41 26.12 1.49 5.67
CA PHE A 41 26.90 2.40 6.50
C PHE A 41 28.29 2.71 5.91
N SER A 42 28.91 1.74 5.24
CA SER A 42 30.24 1.88 4.64
C SER A 42 30.18 2.28 3.16
N GLU A 43 29.46 1.52 2.34
CA GLU A 43 29.42 1.65 0.87
C GLU A 43 28.01 1.88 0.33
N GLY A 44 27.24 2.76 0.96
CA GLY A 44 25.87 3.05 0.57
C GLY A 44 25.75 4.04 -0.59
N VAL A 45 24.66 3.89 -1.37
CA VAL A 45 24.20 4.83 -2.39
C VAL A 45 22.94 5.53 -1.90
N GLU A 46 22.87 6.83 -2.09
CA GLU A 46 21.74 7.64 -1.60
C GLU A 46 20.69 7.84 -2.70
N HIS A 47 19.42 7.69 -2.31
CA HIS A 47 18.26 7.93 -3.16
C HIS A 47 17.23 8.77 -2.41
N ARG A 48 16.55 9.66 -3.12
CA ARG A 48 15.39 10.35 -2.56
C ARG A 48 14.12 9.59 -2.89
N ILE A 49 13.32 9.38 -1.86
CA ILE A 49 11.99 8.76 -1.97
C ILE A 49 10.94 9.64 -1.32
N ASP A 50 9.69 9.39 -1.64
CA ASP A 50 8.58 10.11 -1.07
C ASP A 50 8.27 9.66 0.37
N LEU A 51 7.64 10.54 1.11
CA LEU A 51 6.91 10.25 2.32
C LEU A 51 5.45 10.63 2.15
N ALA A 52 4.60 10.10 3.01
CA ALA A 52 3.23 10.55 3.13
C ALA A 52 2.92 10.92 4.58
N SER A 53 1.85 11.70 4.77
CA SER A 53 1.36 12.04 6.10
C SER A 53 -0.16 12.01 6.16
N VAL A 54 -0.70 11.83 7.37
CA VAL A 54 -2.09 12.07 7.73
C VAL A 54 -2.13 12.99 8.95
N ASN A 55 -2.79 14.13 8.84
CA ASN A 55 -2.84 15.17 9.89
C ASN A 55 -1.46 15.51 10.48
N GLY A 56 -0.43 15.57 9.61
CA GLY A 56 0.96 15.84 10.01
C GLY A 56 1.74 14.62 10.54
N ARG A 57 1.09 13.49 10.79
CA ARG A 57 1.78 12.24 11.17
C ARG A 57 2.29 11.54 9.91
N THR A 58 3.59 11.44 9.80
CA THR A 58 4.28 10.80 8.66
C THR A 58 4.13 9.28 8.69
N PHE A 59 4.01 8.67 7.52
CA PHE A 59 4.09 7.23 7.31
C PHE A 59 4.92 6.88 6.05
N VAL A 60 5.52 5.70 6.05
CA VAL A 60 6.35 5.19 4.94
C VAL A 60 5.62 4.13 4.10
N ASN A 61 4.67 3.40 4.71
CA ASN A 61 3.90 2.37 4.03
C ASN A 61 2.50 2.85 3.69
N ASN A 62 1.61 2.81 4.65
CA ASN A 62 0.21 3.15 4.44
C ASN A 62 -0.52 3.57 5.73
N ALA A 63 -1.67 4.18 5.52
CA ALA A 63 -2.69 4.35 6.52
C ALA A 63 -3.98 3.67 6.06
N SER A 64 -4.68 3.02 6.98
CA SER A 64 -5.93 2.29 6.74
C SER A 64 -7.04 2.82 7.63
N LEU A 65 -8.26 2.91 7.10
CA LEU A 65 -9.46 3.32 7.80
C LEU A 65 -10.56 2.28 7.63
N GLY A 66 -11.53 2.30 8.53
CA GLY A 66 -12.68 1.42 8.48
C GLY A 66 -12.37 0.01 8.96
N VAL A 67 -13.02 -0.98 8.37
CA VAL A 67 -12.89 -2.39 8.77
C VAL A 67 -11.44 -2.88 8.76
N TYR A 68 -10.65 -2.45 7.78
CA TYR A 68 -9.26 -2.86 7.68
C TYR A 68 -8.42 -2.34 8.85
N ALA A 69 -8.70 -1.15 9.36
CA ALA A 69 -8.04 -0.63 10.57
C ALA A 69 -8.36 -1.50 11.78
N LYS A 70 -9.63 -1.94 11.95
CA LYS A 70 -10.06 -2.84 13.03
C LYS A 70 -9.39 -4.21 12.95
N VAL A 71 -9.29 -4.77 11.75
CA VAL A 71 -8.61 -6.04 11.53
C VAL A 71 -7.12 -5.96 11.87
N VAL A 72 -6.43 -4.89 11.46
CA VAL A 72 -5.00 -4.68 11.78
C VAL A 72 -4.76 -4.50 13.28
N GLN A 73 -5.75 -4.01 14.02
CA GLN A 73 -5.68 -3.78 15.46
C GLN A 73 -5.90 -5.05 16.29
N SER A 74 -6.52 -6.11 15.71
CA SER A 74 -6.81 -7.31 16.47
C SER A 74 -5.53 -8.09 16.82
N PRO A 75 -5.37 -8.58 18.06
CA PRO A 75 -4.20 -9.39 18.46
C PRO A 75 -4.05 -10.65 17.59
N GLU A 76 -5.16 -11.27 17.20
CA GLU A 76 -5.19 -12.48 16.39
C GLU A 76 -4.65 -12.25 14.97
N TYR A 77 -4.74 -11.02 14.45
CA TYR A 77 -4.18 -10.68 13.13
C TYR A 77 -2.66 -10.73 13.07
N ARG A 78 -1.98 -10.53 14.21
CA ARG A 78 -0.51 -10.63 14.29
C ARG A 78 -0.03 -12.07 14.08
N ASP A 79 -0.80 -13.06 14.54
CA ASP A 79 -0.39 -14.47 14.58
C ASP A 79 -1.04 -15.33 13.49
N ALA A 80 -2.27 -15.06 13.05
CA ALA A 80 -3.07 -15.88 12.13
C ALA A 80 -3.56 -15.18 10.85
N LYS A 81 -2.79 -14.36 10.32
CA LYS A 81 -2.63 -13.60 9.06
C LYS A 81 -3.80 -13.33 8.09
N LEU A 82 -4.51 -14.25 7.58
CA LEU A 82 -5.49 -14.02 6.51
C LEU A 82 -6.84 -14.63 6.85
N LYS A 83 -6.81 -15.79 7.48
CA LYS A 83 -8.01 -16.53 7.87
C LYS A 83 -8.81 -15.77 8.92
N THR A 84 -8.15 -15.23 9.93
CA THR A 84 -8.81 -14.46 11.01
C THR A 84 -9.40 -13.15 10.49
N ALA A 85 -8.67 -12.45 9.60
CA ALA A 85 -9.21 -11.25 8.95
C ALA A 85 -10.49 -11.55 8.18
N MET A 86 -10.55 -12.72 7.54
CA MET A 86 -11.70 -13.16 6.75
C MET A 86 -12.86 -13.66 7.60
N ASP A 87 -12.57 -14.36 8.66
CA ASP A 87 -13.58 -14.80 9.62
C ASP A 87 -14.22 -13.60 10.35
N MET A 88 -13.47 -12.52 10.54
CA MET A 88 -13.95 -11.29 11.17
C MET A 88 -14.67 -10.33 10.19
N LEU A 89 -14.30 -10.32 8.90
CA LEU A 89 -14.88 -9.40 7.91
C LEU A 89 -16.41 -9.43 7.84
N PRO A 90 -17.09 -10.59 7.83
CA PRO A 90 -18.56 -10.64 7.81
C PRO A 90 -19.21 -10.01 9.05
N SER A 91 -18.62 -10.19 10.23
CA SER A 91 -19.13 -9.60 11.48
C SER A 91 -18.82 -8.11 11.62
N LEU A 92 -17.71 -7.65 11.02
CA LEU A 92 -17.33 -6.25 11.00
C LEU A 92 -18.07 -5.44 9.91
N LEU A 93 -18.63 -6.14 8.92
CA LEU A 93 -19.45 -5.58 7.84
C LEU A 93 -20.94 -5.79 8.12
N ASP A 94 -21.35 -5.84 9.38
CA ASP A 94 -22.75 -6.05 9.78
C ASP A 94 -23.69 -5.16 8.93
N PRO A 95 -24.56 -5.76 8.08
CA PRO A 95 -25.48 -5.00 7.22
C PRO A 95 -26.57 -4.31 8.02
N ALA A 96 -26.82 -4.73 9.26
CA ALA A 96 -27.73 -4.07 10.20
C ALA A 96 -27.04 -2.96 11.00
N GLY A 97 -25.70 -2.84 10.88
CA GLY A 97 -24.90 -1.83 11.55
C GLY A 97 -25.04 -0.44 10.92
N THR A 98 -24.73 0.58 11.70
CA THR A 98 -24.64 1.95 11.19
C THR A 98 -23.55 2.05 10.12
N PRO A 99 -23.83 2.60 8.91
CA PRO A 99 -22.82 2.81 7.88
C PRO A 99 -21.62 3.57 8.45
N MET A 100 -20.41 3.15 8.09
CA MET A 100 -19.23 3.87 8.51
C MET A 100 -19.25 5.29 7.95
N ASP A 101 -19.15 6.29 8.81
CA ASP A 101 -19.15 7.70 8.44
C ASP A 101 -17.74 8.12 7.93
N LEU A 102 -17.37 7.59 6.77
CA LEU A 102 -16.14 7.93 6.06
C LEU A 102 -16.51 8.57 4.72
N ARG A 103 -16.68 9.88 4.72
CA ARG A 103 -17.09 10.68 3.56
C ARG A 103 -15.84 11.18 2.83
N PHE A 104 -15.84 11.08 1.50
CA PHE A 104 -14.73 11.51 0.68
C PHE A 104 -15.16 11.88 -0.74
N THR A 105 -14.29 12.58 -1.46
CA THR A 105 -14.41 12.82 -2.90
C THR A 105 -13.47 11.87 -3.63
N GLY A 106 -14.00 11.11 -4.57
CA GLY A 106 -13.28 10.16 -5.39
C GLY A 106 -12.96 10.67 -6.79
N PRO A 107 -12.56 9.77 -7.71
CA PRO A 107 -12.28 10.12 -9.10
C PRO A 107 -13.46 10.83 -9.77
N GLY A 108 -13.15 11.82 -10.61
CA GLY A 108 -14.17 12.60 -11.32
C GLY A 108 -14.96 13.55 -10.43
N GLU A 109 -14.43 13.93 -9.26
CA GLU A 109 -15.07 14.82 -8.26
C GLU A 109 -16.38 14.26 -7.72
N VAL A 110 -16.55 12.94 -7.74
CA VAL A 110 -17.75 12.28 -7.21
C VAL A 110 -17.68 12.20 -5.69
N ALA A 111 -18.69 12.73 -5.01
CA ALA A 111 -18.81 12.64 -3.56
C ALA A 111 -19.37 11.28 -3.12
N TYR A 112 -18.71 10.65 -2.17
CA TYR A 112 -19.13 9.37 -1.58
C TYR A 112 -19.43 9.55 -0.10
N PRO A 113 -20.64 9.16 0.36
CA PRO A 113 -21.06 9.37 1.75
C PRO A 113 -20.49 8.35 2.72
N THR A 114 -19.95 7.23 2.24
CA THR A 114 -19.43 6.15 3.08
C THR A 114 -18.45 5.26 2.33
N ALA A 115 -17.56 4.63 3.08
CA ALA A 115 -16.75 3.49 2.66
C ALA A 115 -16.54 2.52 3.82
N GLN A 116 -16.46 1.23 3.55
CA GLN A 116 -16.16 0.22 4.57
C GLN A 116 -14.67 0.03 4.76
N MET A 117 -13.89 0.32 3.71
CA MET A 117 -12.43 0.26 3.75
C MET A 117 -11.84 1.39 2.92
N ILE A 118 -10.87 2.09 3.49
CA ILE A 118 -10.01 3.03 2.78
C ILE A 118 -8.56 2.68 3.12
N LEU A 119 -7.74 2.49 2.09
CA LEU A 119 -6.29 2.31 2.21
C LEU A 119 -5.62 3.45 1.46
N VAL A 120 -4.76 4.20 2.15
CA VAL A 120 -3.95 5.26 1.56
C VAL A 120 -2.50 4.89 1.71
N SER A 121 -1.80 4.66 0.61
CA SER A 121 -0.39 4.30 0.59
C SER A 121 0.51 5.46 0.17
N ASN A 122 1.71 5.47 0.70
CA ASN A 122 2.80 6.29 0.20
C ASN A 122 3.30 5.69 -1.12
N ASN A 123 2.93 6.29 -2.23
CA ASN A 123 2.99 5.75 -3.58
C ASN A 123 2.02 4.57 -3.85
N PRO A 124 1.50 4.43 -5.08
CA PRO A 124 0.55 3.38 -5.43
C PRO A 124 1.10 1.96 -5.31
N TYR A 125 0.34 1.07 -4.68
CA TYR A 125 0.64 -0.35 -4.63
C TYR A 125 0.30 -1.06 -5.95
N GLN A 126 1.11 -2.06 -6.30
CA GLN A 126 0.74 -3.07 -7.30
C GLN A 126 -0.06 -4.19 -6.62
N LEU A 127 -1.38 -4.05 -6.64
CA LEU A 127 -2.29 -4.97 -5.93
C LEU A 127 -2.62 -6.26 -6.73
N MET A 128 -2.33 -6.28 -8.05
CA MET A 128 -2.86 -7.29 -8.97
C MET A 128 -1.82 -8.17 -9.67
N GLN A 129 -0.53 -7.87 -9.58
CA GLN A 129 0.48 -8.67 -10.29
C GLN A 129 1.00 -9.83 -9.44
N PRO A 130 1.08 -11.05 -9.99
CA PRO A 130 1.80 -12.15 -9.36
C PRO A 130 3.24 -11.72 -9.02
N GLY A 131 3.68 -11.96 -7.80
CA GLY A 131 5.00 -11.56 -7.33
C GLY A 131 5.17 -10.09 -6.93
N GLY A 132 4.25 -9.20 -7.30
CA GLY A 132 4.29 -7.77 -6.96
C GLY A 132 3.34 -7.34 -5.85
N ARG A 133 2.47 -8.24 -5.38
CA ARG A 133 1.43 -7.95 -4.40
C ARG A 133 1.93 -7.27 -3.14
N GLY A 134 1.30 -6.15 -2.80
CA GLY A 134 1.60 -5.41 -1.59
C GLY A 134 2.95 -4.72 -1.61
N THR A 135 3.57 -4.58 -2.80
CA THR A 135 4.77 -3.76 -3.01
C THR A 135 4.50 -2.67 -4.05
N ARG A 136 5.36 -1.68 -4.09
CA ARG A 136 5.25 -0.51 -4.96
C ARG A 136 6.25 -0.62 -6.10
N GLU A 137 5.85 -0.24 -7.31
CA GLU A 137 6.76 -0.20 -8.44
C GLU A 137 7.83 0.88 -8.25
N ARG A 138 7.41 2.04 -7.73
CA ARG A 138 8.26 3.20 -7.48
C ARG A 138 7.94 3.80 -6.11
N MET A 139 8.94 4.45 -5.52
CA MET A 139 8.86 5.15 -4.23
C MET A 139 9.02 6.68 -4.38
N ASP A 140 8.91 7.18 -5.62
CA ASP A 140 9.20 8.57 -6.00
C ASP A 140 8.20 9.11 -7.03
N THR A 141 6.93 8.67 -6.98
CA THR A 141 5.89 9.14 -7.91
C THR A 141 5.31 10.50 -7.54
N GLY A 142 5.57 10.98 -6.33
CA GLY A 142 4.97 12.19 -5.78
C GLY A 142 3.48 12.05 -5.46
N LYS A 143 2.92 10.84 -5.44
CA LYS A 143 1.49 10.59 -5.28
C LYS A 143 1.19 9.61 -4.15
N LEU A 144 0.04 9.81 -3.52
CA LEU A 144 -0.61 8.79 -2.71
C LEU A 144 -1.25 7.75 -3.63
N GLY A 145 -1.24 6.48 -3.25
CA GLY A 145 -2.12 5.46 -3.80
C GLY A 145 -3.36 5.34 -2.92
N ILE A 146 -4.55 5.47 -3.49
CA ILE A 146 -5.79 5.37 -2.74
C ILE A 146 -6.58 4.18 -3.27
N ALA A 147 -7.00 3.29 -2.36
CA ALA A 147 -7.87 2.15 -2.66
C ALA A 147 -9.05 2.16 -1.68
N VAL A 148 -10.25 2.04 -2.22
CA VAL A 148 -11.48 2.10 -1.44
C VAL A 148 -12.37 0.92 -1.81
N ALA A 149 -12.92 0.23 -0.80
CA ALA A 149 -13.99 -0.74 -0.99
C ALA A 149 -15.29 -0.20 -0.37
N ARG A 150 -16.34 -0.09 -1.19
CA ARG A 150 -17.70 0.30 -0.83
C ARG A 150 -18.57 -0.95 -0.84
N ILE A 151 -18.89 -1.46 0.34
CA ILE A 151 -19.63 -2.71 0.53
C ILE A 151 -21.00 -2.35 1.10
N GLY A 152 -22.05 -2.68 0.38
CA GLY A 152 -23.42 -2.26 0.73
C GLY A 152 -24.18 -3.26 1.59
N ASP A 153 -23.83 -4.55 1.51
CA ASP A 153 -24.56 -5.63 2.17
C ASP A 153 -23.67 -6.86 2.45
N ALA A 154 -24.22 -7.87 3.12
CA ALA A 154 -23.52 -9.09 3.49
C ALA A 154 -23.10 -9.95 2.29
N GLU A 155 -23.84 -9.91 1.18
CA GLU A 155 -23.48 -10.63 -0.04
C GLU A 155 -22.28 -9.96 -0.71
N GLY A 156 -22.29 -8.64 -0.81
CA GLY A 156 -21.14 -7.83 -1.25
C GLY A 156 -19.91 -8.08 -0.40
N ALA A 157 -20.06 -8.22 0.93
CA ALA A 157 -18.97 -8.55 1.83
C ALA A 157 -18.35 -9.91 1.50
N ARG A 158 -19.15 -10.96 1.37
CA ARG A 158 -18.68 -12.31 0.98
C ARG A 158 -18.01 -12.29 -0.38
N ARG A 159 -18.59 -11.59 -1.37
CA ARG A 159 -18.02 -11.45 -2.71
C ARG A 159 -16.69 -10.70 -2.69
N PHE A 160 -16.61 -9.60 -1.93
CA PHE A 160 -15.35 -8.85 -1.78
C PHE A 160 -14.24 -9.72 -1.19
N VAL A 161 -14.53 -10.45 -0.10
CA VAL A 161 -13.59 -11.38 0.53
C VAL A 161 -13.11 -12.45 -0.44
N ALA A 162 -14.00 -13.08 -1.18
CA ALA A 162 -13.65 -14.10 -2.17
C ALA A 162 -12.73 -13.54 -3.28
N LEU A 163 -13.02 -12.32 -3.77
CA LEU A 163 -12.21 -11.65 -4.77
C LEU A 163 -10.84 -11.22 -4.23
N GLU A 164 -10.80 -10.76 -2.99
CA GLU A 164 -9.54 -10.38 -2.31
C GLU A 164 -8.62 -11.61 -2.14
N LEU A 165 -9.19 -12.75 -1.72
CA LEU A 165 -8.48 -14.03 -1.65
C LEU A 165 -7.88 -14.45 -2.98
N ALA A 166 -8.68 -14.32 -4.04
CA ALA A 166 -8.25 -14.64 -5.39
C ALA A 166 -7.27 -13.60 -5.97
N GLY A 167 -7.01 -12.49 -5.24
CA GLY A 167 -6.23 -11.36 -5.73
C GLY A 167 -6.88 -10.60 -6.86
N GLN A 168 -8.19 -10.54 -6.84
CA GLN A 168 -9.03 -9.93 -7.88
C GLN A 168 -9.93 -8.82 -7.30
N ALA A 169 -9.52 -8.14 -6.22
CA ALA A 169 -10.29 -7.10 -5.56
C ALA A 169 -10.83 -6.03 -6.53
N ARG A 170 -10.06 -5.68 -7.56
CA ARG A 170 -10.49 -4.73 -8.62
C ARG A 170 -11.74 -5.15 -9.40
N ARG A 171 -12.11 -6.43 -9.37
CA ARG A 171 -13.35 -6.93 -9.99
C ARG A 171 -14.58 -6.71 -9.11
N PHE A 172 -14.38 -6.24 -7.88
CA PHE A 172 -15.49 -5.89 -7.02
C PHE A 172 -16.16 -4.60 -7.51
N PRO A 173 -17.47 -4.56 -7.74
CA PRO A 173 -18.16 -3.39 -8.30
C PRO A 173 -18.02 -2.12 -7.45
N GLY A 174 -17.82 -2.25 -6.13
CA GLY A 174 -17.61 -1.15 -5.21
C GLY A 174 -16.15 -0.76 -5.01
N TRP A 175 -15.21 -1.31 -5.80
CA TRP A 175 -13.79 -0.97 -5.75
C TRP A 175 -13.50 0.32 -6.50
N LEU A 176 -12.78 1.23 -5.85
CA LEU A 176 -12.21 2.43 -6.45
C LEU A 176 -10.72 2.46 -6.18
N GLU A 177 -9.93 2.85 -7.17
CA GLU A 177 -8.47 2.97 -7.05
C GLU A 177 -7.96 4.12 -7.91
N TRP A 178 -7.18 5.01 -7.32
CA TRP A 178 -6.56 6.13 -8.03
C TRP A 178 -5.33 6.64 -7.29
N ALA A 179 -4.63 7.61 -7.91
CA ALA A 179 -3.51 8.31 -7.29
C ALA A 179 -3.84 9.81 -7.17
N ALA A 180 -3.39 10.45 -6.09
CA ALA A 180 -3.57 11.88 -5.85
C ALA A 180 -2.43 12.43 -4.99
N ASP A 181 -2.18 13.74 -5.06
CA ASP A 181 -1.21 14.43 -4.19
C ASP A 181 -1.75 14.60 -2.78
N ARG A 182 -3.07 14.77 -2.71
CA ARG A 182 -3.81 15.03 -1.48
C ARG A 182 -5.13 14.28 -1.51
N PHE A 183 -5.53 13.76 -0.36
CA PHE A 183 -6.82 13.10 -0.17
C PHE A 183 -7.40 13.49 1.19
N VAL A 184 -8.72 13.66 1.27
CA VAL A 184 -9.39 14.06 2.50
C VAL A 184 -10.54 13.12 2.80
N VAL A 185 -10.62 12.66 4.04
CA VAL A 185 -11.73 11.89 4.58
C VAL A 185 -12.37 12.68 5.71
N SER A 186 -13.67 12.89 5.61
CA SER A 186 -14.49 13.57 6.63
C SER A 186 -15.31 12.55 7.41
N SER A 187 -15.55 12.83 8.68
CA SER A 187 -16.42 12.07 9.58
C SER A 187 -17.08 13.04 10.56
N SER A 188 -18.16 12.66 11.21
CA SER A 188 -18.79 13.45 12.28
C SER A 188 -18.15 13.23 13.66
N GLY A 189 -17.32 12.22 13.81
CA GLY A 189 -16.59 11.90 15.03
C GLY A 189 -15.19 11.34 14.77
N PRO A 190 -14.42 11.05 15.83
CA PRO A 190 -13.09 10.48 15.72
C PRO A 190 -13.07 9.17 14.92
N VAL A 191 -12.01 8.95 14.14
CA VAL A 191 -11.87 7.82 13.22
C VAL A 191 -10.74 6.91 13.70
N GLU A 192 -11.04 5.62 13.83
CA GLU A 192 -10.02 4.59 14.05
C GLU A 192 -9.18 4.40 12.79
N ALA A 193 -7.87 4.51 12.93
CA ALA A 193 -6.91 4.39 11.84
C ALA A 193 -5.78 3.43 12.21
N GLY A 194 -5.27 2.71 11.21
CA GLY A 194 -3.99 2.02 11.29
C GLY A 194 -2.96 2.81 10.48
N VAL A 195 -1.85 3.25 11.08
CA VAL A 195 -0.79 4.00 10.37
C VAL A 195 0.53 3.27 10.53
N ASP A 196 1.10 2.76 9.44
CA ASP A 196 2.28 1.89 9.45
C ASP A 196 2.19 0.71 10.44
N GLY A 197 0.96 0.22 10.68
CA GLY A 197 0.68 -0.88 11.60
C GLY A 197 0.43 -0.45 13.06
N GLU A 198 0.47 0.84 13.37
CA GLU A 198 0.09 1.37 14.69
C GLU A 198 -1.40 1.76 14.70
N ALA A 199 -2.11 1.32 15.73
CA ALA A 199 -3.51 1.67 15.97
C ALA A 199 -3.64 3.06 16.59
N LEU A 200 -4.46 3.91 15.99
CA LEU A 200 -4.66 5.29 16.39
C LEU A 200 -6.14 5.67 16.32
N VAL A 201 -6.51 6.67 17.10
CA VAL A 201 -7.78 7.40 16.93
C VAL A 201 -7.43 8.83 16.51
N MET A 202 -8.03 9.29 15.43
CA MET A 202 -7.69 10.57 14.81
C MET A 202 -8.93 11.44 14.63
N ASP A 203 -8.78 12.74 14.89
CA ASP A 203 -9.85 13.70 14.69
C ASP A 203 -10.01 14.06 13.20
N PRO A 204 -11.25 14.08 12.68
CA PRO A 204 -11.54 14.51 11.32
C PRO A 204 -11.43 16.05 11.17
N PRO A 205 -11.23 16.55 9.94
CA PRO A 205 -10.98 15.78 8.73
C PRO A 205 -9.59 15.14 8.73
N LEU A 206 -9.49 13.90 8.19
CA LEU A 206 -8.21 13.26 7.96
C LEU A 206 -7.65 13.76 6.63
N VAL A 207 -6.58 14.52 6.70
CA VAL A 207 -5.92 15.11 5.53
C VAL A 207 -4.65 14.33 5.23
N PHE A 208 -4.70 13.56 4.15
CA PHE A 208 -3.55 12.83 3.62
C PHE A 208 -2.81 13.68 2.60
N GLN A 209 -1.49 13.66 2.66
CA GLN A 209 -0.61 14.44 1.78
C GLN A 209 0.61 13.63 1.36
N ALA A 210 0.95 13.66 0.07
CA ALA A 210 2.23 13.19 -0.43
C ALA A 210 3.30 14.27 -0.24
N HIS A 211 4.52 13.84 0.10
CA HIS A 211 5.70 14.70 0.24
C HIS A 211 6.81 14.18 -0.68
N PRO A 212 6.87 14.67 -1.93
CA PRO A 212 7.82 14.17 -2.93
C PRO A 212 9.27 14.35 -2.49
N GLY A 213 10.07 13.28 -2.63
CA GLY A 213 11.51 13.29 -2.36
C GLY A 213 11.90 13.66 -0.92
N ALA A 214 10.96 13.57 0.03
CA ALA A 214 11.16 14.07 1.39
C ALA A 214 12.11 13.24 2.24
N LEU A 215 12.33 11.96 1.90
CA LEU A 215 13.24 11.08 2.63
C LEU A 215 14.47 10.72 1.79
N LEU A 216 15.65 11.02 2.32
CA LEU A 216 16.90 10.51 1.80
C LEU A 216 17.14 9.13 2.38
N VAL A 217 17.17 8.07 1.55
CA VAL A 217 17.53 6.72 1.98
C VAL A 217 18.92 6.37 1.48
N ARG A 218 19.66 5.61 2.28
CA ARG A 218 20.98 5.09 1.90
C ARG A 218 20.93 3.58 1.87
N LEU A 219 21.20 3.00 0.70
CA LEU A 219 21.08 1.58 0.39
C LEU A 219 22.44 0.97 0.09
N PRO A 220 22.69 -0.31 0.44
CA PRO A 220 23.92 -1.00 0.07
C PRO A 220 24.09 -1.05 -1.46
N ARG A 221 25.31 -0.98 -1.97
CA ARG A 221 25.58 -1.03 -3.42
C ARG A 221 25.12 -2.32 -4.08
N HIS A 222 25.18 -3.43 -3.37
CA HIS A 222 24.76 -4.75 -3.86
C HIS A 222 23.23 -4.92 -3.86
N ALA A 223 22.48 -4.06 -3.20
CA ALA A 223 21.03 -4.13 -3.23
C ALA A 223 20.51 -4.00 -4.67
N VAL A 224 19.53 -4.82 -5.02
CA VAL A 224 18.93 -4.84 -6.37
C VAL A 224 18.24 -3.51 -6.72
N GLN A 225 17.90 -2.72 -5.71
CA GLN A 225 17.24 -1.42 -5.80
C GLN A 225 15.91 -1.43 -6.60
N LEU A 226 15.32 -2.61 -6.77
CA LEU A 226 14.06 -2.81 -7.45
C LEU A 226 13.14 -3.65 -6.56
N SER A 227 11.98 -3.11 -6.24
CA SER A 227 10.94 -3.85 -5.53
C SER A 227 10.46 -5.08 -6.33
N PRO A 228 9.78 -6.05 -5.71
CA PRO A 228 9.12 -7.13 -6.42
C PRO A 228 8.16 -6.64 -7.51
N ALA A 229 7.40 -5.55 -7.28
CA ALA A 229 6.51 -4.93 -8.27
C ALA A 229 7.31 -4.37 -9.46
N ALA A 230 8.39 -3.63 -9.22
CA ALA A 230 9.24 -3.09 -10.28
C ALA A 230 9.88 -4.19 -11.12
N ARG A 231 10.32 -5.29 -10.49
CA ARG A 231 10.85 -6.47 -11.21
C ARG A 231 9.78 -7.12 -12.09
N ALA A 232 8.54 -7.29 -11.58
CA ALA A 232 7.46 -7.87 -12.34
C ALA A 232 7.10 -7.04 -13.57
N VAL A 233 7.00 -5.72 -13.44
CA VAL A 233 6.77 -4.79 -14.57
C VAL A 233 7.90 -4.89 -15.60
N ARG A 234 9.16 -4.92 -15.15
CA ARG A 234 10.33 -5.03 -16.04
C ARG A 234 10.38 -6.36 -16.80
N LEU A 235 9.99 -7.46 -16.15
CA LEU A 235 9.91 -8.77 -16.79
C LEU A 235 8.77 -8.81 -17.82
N ALA A 236 7.59 -8.30 -17.48
CA ALA A 236 6.46 -8.21 -18.40
C ALA A 236 6.81 -7.37 -19.65
N SER A 237 7.48 -6.23 -19.47
CA SER A 237 7.92 -5.39 -20.59
C SER A 237 8.92 -6.08 -21.51
N ARG A 238 9.84 -6.88 -20.94
CA ARG A 238 10.82 -7.65 -21.72
C ARG A 238 10.15 -8.78 -22.51
N SER A 239 9.21 -9.51 -21.91
CA SER A 239 8.46 -10.56 -22.62
C SER A 239 7.67 -9.97 -23.78
N THR A 240 6.98 -8.85 -23.57
CA THR A 240 6.22 -8.15 -24.63
C THR A 240 7.11 -7.74 -25.80
N VAL A 241 8.31 -7.19 -25.55
CA VAL A 241 9.26 -6.84 -26.64
C VAL A 241 9.75 -8.07 -27.37
N THR A 242 10.03 -9.16 -26.64
CA THR A 242 10.43 -10.44 -27.25
C THR A 242 9.32 -11.01 -28.12
N ASP A 243 8.08 -10.97 -27.64
CA ASP A 243 6.91 -11.47 -28.37
C ASP A 243 6.60 -10.63 -29.61
N LEU A 244 6.69 -9.31 -29.53
CA LEU A 244 6.61 -8.43 -30.70
C LEU A 244 7.69 -8.75 -31.74
N GLY A 245 8.92 -8.99 -31.31
CA GLY A 245 10.02 -9.40 -32.18
C GLY A 245 9.83 -10.78 -32.81
N ARG A 246 9.10 -11.69 -32.15
CA ARG A 246 8.70 -13.00 -32.71
C ARG A 246 7.60 -12.85 -33.75
N VAL A 247 6.54 -12.11 -33.39
CA VAL A 247 5.42 -11.85 -34.28
C VAL A 247 5.85 -11.11 -35.57
N ALA A 248 6.75 -10.12 -35.43
CA ALA A 248 7.33 -9.41 -36.58
C ALA A 248 8.14 -10.33 -37.51
N ARG A 249 8.61 -11.49 -37.03
CA ARG A 249 9.28 -12.55 -37.82
C ARG A 249 8.35 -13.67 -38.24
N GLY A 250 7.03 -13.50 -38.10
CA GLY A 250 6.03 -14.51 -38.47
C GLY A 250 5.93 -15.70 -37.51
N LEU A 251 6.50 -15.61 -36.31
CA LEU A 251 6.44 -16.64 -35.28
C LEU A 251 5.32 -16.34 -34.29
N PRO A 252 4.64 -17.35 -33.72
CA PRO A 252 3.63 -17.10 -32.68
C PRO A 252 4.27 -16.49 -31.42
N ALA A 253 3.49 -15.69 -30.67
CA ALA A 253 3.88 -15.23 -29.35
C ALA A 253 4.18 -16.44 -28.43
N ALA A 254 5.10 -16.31 -27.48
CA ALA A 254 5.33 -17.36 -26.51
C ALA A 254 4.08 -17.54 -25.65
N GLN A 255 3.61 -18.78 -25.51
CA GLN A 255 2.53 -19.06 -24.56
C GLN A 255 3.05 -18.85 -23.13
N ALA A 256 2.35 -18.04 -22.34
CA ALA A 256 2.64 -17.77 -20.93
C ALA A 256 2.26 -18.96 -20.05
#